data_8c8ce35c5fe8c6df414072eb270e0039
#
_entry.id   8c8ce35c5fe8c6df414072eb270e0039
#
_cell.length_a   1.000
_cell.length_b   1.000
_cell.length_c   1.000
_cell.angle_alpha   90.00
_cell.angle_beta   90.00
_cell.angle_gamma   90.00
#
_symmetry.space_group_name_H-M   'P 1'
#
loop_
_entity.id
_entity.type
_entity.pdbx_description
1 polymer ?
#
loop_
_entity_poly.entity_id
_entity_poly.type
_entity_poly.pdbx_seq_one_letter_code
_entity_poly.pdbx_strand_id
1 'polypeptide(L)'
;MKLFKLFTLMAAGTMITACNNEIENLSRSADNRVMSLQTAGKAYTRFNDVTNTWENTDKIGVYMYGAGAGSTDILNGADNVLFTTQGGKSPVYFTSETGIQIAGENAKFTAYYPQNGDITGGIYKVALGNQAEGYAAHDLMWAVNDNVSSENAKSLSMTFKHQLAKLAIEITSNSGETVQSVSIQGISISADFNIATGEFSNEAKGYITPCKTANNKYSALVLPTNPATALSMIITTDAAEDNTYEYTFNSGTISELKAGYIYTIKIGLGESVLGSVDQIEGGNSPYELGGDVDGNAEAVTPEIPGYMVVEAPADDVDALAGCLNGKSGAIALKFVAGNTYTADMITVPADITDLLLIGKEGQAKVTMKGLSVPERTLNKLTFQDLEIKGTDAKTTICAAELKEDAELTVKGCYIHGVKAVYGRGKDLAQKHSTDFSRLSSFTIDDSRIYNVECVFDYGVVLAVTLNNSTLYNLSQIAFFSSKSNDTNDIKQCEPIKVTNCTLVDLKKNLVQTAGGYGYLTNYENNISILAGDAHIAYGVKGANNSAYTFVIQNNIAATGSGIKIADFTNNGAIDDTKSRAEIFPNEDAGDGGKNFTPADGITIGDPRWKK
;
A
#
# COMPACT_ATOMS: atom_id res chain seq x y z
N MET A 1 56.70 15.49 -44.23
CA MET A 1 55.33 15.29 -43.77
C MET A 1 54.98 13.81 -43.83
N LYS A 2 55.46 13.00 -42.90
CA LYS A 2 55.15 11.56 -42.69
C LYS A 2 56.00 11.07 -41.48
N LEU A 3 55.61 11.47 -40.29
CA LEU A 3 56.21 10.89 -39.08
C LEU A 3 55.31 11.19 -37.89
N PHE A 4 54.12 10.58 -37.90
CA PHE A 4 53.19 10.65 -36.75
C PHE A 4 52.14 9.53 -36.83
N LYS A 5 52.57 8.28 -36.95
CA LYS A 5 51.68 7.11 -36.81
C LYS A 5 52.43 5.87 -36.36
N LEU A 6 53.20 5.93 -35.29
CA LEU A 6 53.79 4.71 -34.73
C LEU A 6 54.07 4.77 -33.23
N PHE A 7 53.17 5.44 -32.44
CA PHE A 7 53.34 5.46 -30.98
C PHE A 7 52.03 5.19 -30.20
N THR A 8 51.01 4.59 -30.85
CA THR A 8 49.74 4.33 -30.16
C THR A 8 49.40 2.85 -30.05
N LEU A 9 50.34 1.94 -30.20
CA LEU A 9 50.09 0.48 -30.12
C LEU A 9 50.99 -0.25 -29.15
N MET A 10 51.63 0.42 -28.19
CA MET A 10 52.44 -0.22 -27.15
C MET A 10 52.05 0.14 -25.72
N ALA A 11 50.93 0.84 -25.51
CA ALA A 11 50.43 1.16 -24.14
C ALA A 11 49.26 0.29 -23.69
N ALA A 12 48.77 -0.64 -24.53
CA ALA A 12 47.61 -1.49 -24.16
C ALA A 12 48.02 -2.90 -23.66
N GLY A 13 49.30 -3.21 -23.62
CA GLY A 13 49.79 -4.55 -23.24
C GLY A 13 50.34 -4.68 -21.82
N THR A 14 50.47 -3.58 -21.08
CA THR A 14 51.10 -3.60 -19.76
C THR A 14 50.18 -3.30 -18.57
N MET A 15 48.88 -3.03 -18.83
CA MET A 15 47.95 -2.77 -17.71
C MET A 15 47.23 -4.01 -17.18
N ILE A 16 47.34 -5.17 -17.83
CA ILE A 16 46.64 -6.40 -17.36
C ILE A 16 47.44 -7.16 -16.30
N THR A 17 48.76 -6.94 -16.20
CA THR A 17 49.58 -7.58 -15.17
C THR A 17 49.72 -6.76 -13.88
N ALA A 18 49.34 -5.48 -13.87
CA ALA A 18 49.44 -4.66 -12.65
C ALA A 18 48.23 -4.87 -11.68
N CYS A 19 47.06 -5.22 -12.19
CA CYS A 19 45.89 -5.39 -11.30
C CYS A 19 45.95 -6.65 -10.42
N ASN A 20 46.57 -7.73 -10.88
CA ASN A 20 46.70 -8.95 -10.04
C ASN A 20 47.73 -8.80 -8.92
N ASN A 21 48.79 -8.00 -9.13
CA ASN A 21 49.82 -7.82 -8.11
C ASN A 21 49.45 -6.80 -7.04
N GLU A 22 48.56 -5.85 -7.34
CA GLU A 22 48.11 -4.88 -6.32
C GLU A 22 47.10 -5.50 -5.33
N ILE A 23 46.24 -6.42 -5.79
CA ILE A 23 45.28 -7.10 -4.93
C ILE A 23 45.97 -8.10 -4.02
N GLU A 24 46.99 -8.85 -4.51
CA GLU A 24 47.82 -9.71 -3.67
C GLU A 24 48.66 -8.92 -2.67
N ASN A 25 49.08 -7.69 -3.01
CA ASN A 25 49.83 -6.83 -2.11
C ASN A 25 48.94 -6.14 -1.06
N LEU A 26 47.67 -5.87 -1.34
CA LEU A 26 46.75 -5.34 -0.34
C LEU A 26 46.46 -6.35 0.77
N SER A 27 46.42 -7.65 0.44
CA SER A 27 46.27 -8.71 1.44
C SER A 27 47.54 -9.02 2.25
N ARG A 28 48.71 -8.51 1.79
CA ARG A 28 50.03 -8.71 2.42
C ARG A 28 50.67 -7.46 3.04
N SER A 29 49.92 -6.37 3.11
CA SER A 29 50.40 -5.10 3.65
C SER A 29 50.85 -5.28 5.11
N ALA A 30 51.87 -4.52 5.53
CA ALA A 30 52.32 -4.44 6.92
C ALA A 30 51.23 -3.85 7.85
N ASP A 31 50.15 -3.37 7.29
CA ASP A 31 48.94 -2.91 7.98
C ASP A 31 48.19 -4.14 8.53
N ASN A 32 47.95 -4.17 9.82
CA ASN A 32 47.24 -5.25 10.50
C ASN A 32 45.72 -5.16 10.29
N ARG A 33 45.30 -5.09 9.00
CA ARG A 33 43.92 -4.97 8.59
C ARG A 33 43.51 -5.96 7.50
N VAL A 34 42.26 -6.39 7.54
CA VAL A 34 41.61 -7.07 6.42
C VAL A 34 41.16 -5.99 5.44
N MET A 35 41.92 -5.78 4.36
CA MET A 35 41.59 -4.81 3.30
C MET A 35 40.85 -5.45 2.13
N SER A 36 40.93 -6.76 1.99
CA SER A 36 40.20 -7.52 0.99
C SER A 36 39.79 -8.88 1.51
N LEU A 37 38.70 -9.40 0.98
CA LEU A 37 38.28 -10.79 1.18
C LEU A 37 37.91 -11.41 -0.16
N GLN A 38 37.96 -12.71 -0.27
CA GLN A 38 37.52 -13.41 -1.47
C GLN A 38 36.34 -14.31 -1.17
N THR A 39 35.47 -14.51 -2.18
CA THR A 39 34.45 -15.53 -2.10
C THR A 39 35.04 -16.91 -2.33
N ALA A 40 34.57 -17.91 -1.57
CA ALA A 40 34.96 -19.31 -1.73
C ALA A 40 33.74 -20.12 -2.25
N GLY A 41 34.03 -21.20 -2.99
CA GLY A 41 33.01 -22.10 -3.50
C GLY A 41 32.31 -21.61 -4.76
N LYS A 42 31.21 -22.25 -5.12
CA LYS A 42 30.31 -21.72 -6.16
C LYS A 42 29.78 -20.38 -5.69
N ALA A 43 29.96 -19.34 -6.47
CA ALA A 43 29.34 -18.07 -6.20
C ALA A 43 27.84 -18.21 -6.47
N TYR A 44 27.08 -18.20 -5.41
CA TYR A 44 25.64 -18.01 -5.48
C TYR A 44 25.41 -16.49 -5.46
N THR A 45 25.33 -15.86 -6.63
CA THR A 45 25.42 -14.39 -6.70
C THR A 45 24.10 -13.76 -7.11
N ARG A 46 24.07 -12.44 -6.98
CA ARG A 46 22.98 -11.59 -7.40
C ARG A 46 22.48 -12.01 -8.77
N PHE A 47 21.22 -12.13 -8.85
CA PHE A 47 20.45 -12.78 -9.81
C PHE A 47 20.56 -12.22 -11.23
N ASN A 48 21.41 -12.80 -12.00
CA ASN A 48 21.12 -13.06 -13.39
C ASN A 48 21.06 -14.59 -13.49
N ASP A 49 19.89 -15.17 -13.65
CA ASP A 49 19.66 -16.62 -13.75
C ASP A 49 20.57 -17.31 -14.79
N VAL A 50 21.19 -16.52 -15.66
CA VAL A 50 21.97 -16.99 -16.80
C VAL A 50 23.48 -17.01 -16.51
N THR A 51 24.04 -16.12 -15.68
CA THR A 51 25.49 -15.91 -15.60
C THR A 51 26.16 -16.35 -14.32
N ASN A 52 25.43 -16.46 -13.21
CA ASN A 52 25.98 -16.80 -11.89
C ASN A 52 27.24 -15.98 -11.53
N THR A 53 27.12 -14.64 -11.62
CA THR A 53 28.24 -13.71 -11.42
C THR A 53 27.87 -12.59 -10.45
N TRP A 54 28.86 -12.14 -9.64
CA TRP A 54 28.77 -10.86 -8.95
C TRP A 54 28.78 -9.72 -9.97
N GLU A 55 27.97 -8.71 -9.74
CA GLU A 55 27.98 -7.51 -10.56
C GLU A 55 29.03 -6.51 -10.08
N ASN A 56 29.50 -5.67 -11.02
CA ASN A 56 30.37 -4.57 -10.67
C ASN A 56 29.65 -3.65 -9.68
N THR A 57 30.34 -3.27 -8.60
CA THR A 57 29.84 -2.44 -7.50
C THR A 57 28.89 -3.13 -6.52
N ASP A 58 28.72 -4.45 -6.57
CA ASP A 58 28.04 -5.17 -5.49
C ASP A 58 28.72 -4.90 -4.15
N LYS A 59 27.90 -4.73 -3.12
CA LYS A 59 28.33 -4.31 -1.78
C LYS A 59 27.91 -5.33 -0.75
N ILE A 60 28.84 -5.66 0.14
CA ILE A 60 28.60 -6.52 1.31
C ILE A 60 28.94 -5.77 2.59
N GLY A 61 28.20 -6.07 3.66
CA GLY A 61 28.54 -5.62 5.01
C GLY A 61 29.27 -6.71 5.75
N VAL A 62 30.37 -6.39 6.39
CA VAL A 62 31.24 -7.35 7.10
C VAL A 62 31.32 -6.97 8.57
N TYR A 63 31.21 -7.99 9.42
CA TYR A 63 31.33 -7.89 10.88
C TYR A 63 32.47 -8.77 11.38
N MET A 64 33.11 -8.37 12.47
CA MET A 64 34.04 -9.20 13.22
C MET A 64 33.60 -9.28 14.68
N TYR A 65 33.38 -10.50 15.15
CA TYR A 65 32.95 -10.80 16.52
C TYR A 65 34.00 -11.61 17.27
N GLY A 66 33.90 -11.68 18.59
CA GLY A 66 34.65 -12.65 19.38
C GLY A 66 34.48 -14.07 18.84
N ALA A 67 35.50 -14.93 19.06
CA ALA A 67 35.47 -16.31 18.59
C ALA A 67 34.28 -17.10 19.17
N GLY A 68 33.74 -18.03 18.37
CA GLY A 68 32.63 -18.90 18.72
C GLY A 68 31.31 -18.54 18.00
N ALA A 69 30.57 -19.56 17.59
CA ALA A 69 29.38 -19.41 16.75
C ALA A 69 28.29 -18.50 17.35
N GLY A 70 28.12 -18.50 18.67
CA GLY A 70 27.13 -17.69 19.37
C GLY A 70 27.57 -16.26 19.76
N SER A 71 28.83 -15.86 19.45
CA SER A 71 29.33 -14.55 19.85
C SER A 71 28.65 -13.42 19.06
N THR A 72 28.25 -12.38 19.79
CA THR A 72 27.66 -11.13 19.26
C THR A 72 28.53 -9.90 19.61
N ASP A 73 29.62 -10.09 20.34
CA ASP A 73 30.49 -9.00 20.78
C ASP A 73 31.37 -8.51 19.62
N ILE A 74 31.13 -7.30 19.15
CA ILE A 74 31.87 -6.68 18.05
C ILE A 74 33.28 -6.36 18.50
N LEU A 75 34.27 -6.84 17.75
CA LEU A 75 35.68 -6.59 18.00
C LEU A 75 36.17 -5.40 17.14
N ASN A 76 37.03 -4.59 17.74
CA ASN A 76 37.76 -3.48 17.09
C ASN A 76 36.89 -2.55 16.24
N GLY A 77 35.60 -2.42 16.60
CA GLY A 77 34.66 -1.56 15.88
C GLY A 77 34.29 -2.04 14.47
N ALA A 78 34.51 -3.33 14.18
CA ALA A 78 34.13 -3.92 12.88
C ALA A 78 32.62 -4.20 12.81
N ASP A 79 31.86 -3.14 12.70
CA ASP A 79 30.38 -3.09 12.63
C ASP A 79 29.96 -2.64 11.25
N ASN A 80 29.35 -3.53 10.47
CA ASN A 80 28.84 -3.25 9.11
C ASN A 80 29.85 -2.60 8.17
N VAL A 81 31.11 -3.06 8.20
CA VAL A 81 32.18 -2.49 7.36
C VAL A 81 31.90 -2.79 5.89
N LEU A 82 31.88 -1.75 5.08
CA LEU A 82 31.59 -1.84 3.66
C LEU A 82 32.76 -2.43 2.87
N PHE A 83 32.44 -3.46 2.08
CA PHE A 83 33.31 -4.01 1.05
C PHE A 83 32.60 -4.02 -0.30
N THR A 84 33.34 -3.72 -1.37
CA THR A 84 32.79 -3.57 -2.75
C THR A 84 33.60 -4.42 -3.72
N THR A 85 32.97 -5.00 -4.74
CA THR A 85 33.63 -5.79 -5.78
C THR A 85 33.60 -5.12 -7.14
N GLN A 86 34.52 -5.57 -8.03
CA GLN A 86 34.49 -5.27 -9.47
C GLN A 86 33.66 -6.29 -10.25
N GLY A 87 33.04 -7.25 -9.57
CA GLY A 87 32.21 -8.28 -10.18
C GLY A 87 33.01 -9.45 -10.78
N GLY A 88 32.27 -10.40 -11.37
CA GLY A 88 32.83 -11.57 -12.03
C GLY A 88 32.40 -12.90 -11.45
N LYS A 89 33.02 -13.99 -11.93
CA LYS A 89 32.78 -15.35 -11.43
C LYS A 89 33.64 -15.63 -10.20
N SER A 90 33.10 -16.41 -9.26
CA SER A 90 33.84 -16.85 -8.08
C SER A 90 35.12 -17.61 -8.46
N PRO A 91 36.22 -17.42 -7.76
CA PRO A 91 36.41 -16.52 -6.61
C PRO A 91 36.43 -15.03 -7.03
N VAL A 92 35.71 -14.19 -6.30
CA VAL A 92 35.68 -12.74 -6.52
C VAL A 92 36.22 -12.04 -5.29
N TYR A 93 36.93 -10.95 -5.51
CA TYR A 93 37.48 -10.14 -4.43
C TYR A 93 36.60 -8.96 -4.12
N PHE A 94 36.38 -8.73 -2.84
CA PHE A 94 35.77 -7.54 -2.28
C PHE A 94 36.82 -6.74 -1.54
N THR A 95 36.88 -5.45 -1.74
CA THR A 95 37.84 -4.53 -1.13
C THR A 95 37.14 -3.46 -0.31
N SER A 96 37.79 -3.00 0.75
CA SER A 96 37.33 -1.91 1.61
C SER A 96 38.37 -0.81 1.66
N GLU A 97 37.92 0.45 1.65
CA GLU A 97 38.82 1.60 1.81
C GLU A 97 39.33 1.74 3.26
N THR A 98 38.51 1.36 4.23
CA THR A 98 38.85 1.45 5.66
C THR A 98 39.45 0.17 6.23
N GLY A 99 39.03 -0.98 5.70
CA GLY A 99 39.39 -2.30 6.20
C GLY A 99 38.91 -2.58 7.63
N ILE A 100 39.23 -3.79 8.11
CA ILE A 100 38.91 -4.25 9.46
C ILE A 100 40.22 -4.48 10.22
N GLN A 101 40.41 -3.78 11.34
CA GLN A 101 41.56 -3.99 12.22
C GLN A 101 41.52 -5.40 12.82
N ILE A 102 42.52 -6.24 12.51
CA ILE A 102 42.54 -7.64 12.94
C ILE A 102 42.69 -7.71 14.46
N ALA A 103 41.87 -8.56 15.10
CA ALA A 103 42.01 -8.86 16.52
C ALA A 103 43.30 -9.66 16.78
N GLY A 104 43.89 -9.46 17.95
CA GLY A 104 45.08 -10.23 18.38
C GLY A 104 44.77 -11.68 18.78
N GLU A 105 43.50 -12.04 18.84
CA GLU A 105 42.93 -13.35 19.15
C GLU A 105 42.11 -13.89 17.99
N ASN A 106 41.66 -15.15 18.09
CA ASN A 106 40.77 -15.70 17.10
C ASN A 106 39.42 -14.94 17.09
N ALA A 107 38.86 -14.75 15.91
CA ALA A 107 37.63 -14.02 15.71
C ALA A 107 36.64 -14.78 14.80
N LYS A 108 35.37 -14.48 14.92
CA LYS A 108 34.32 -14.86 13.97
C LYS A 108 34.06 -13.71 13.01
N PHE A 109 34.10 -14.02 11.72
CA PHE A 109 33.69 -13.08 10.68
C PHE A 109 32.35 -13.49 10.10
N THR A 110 31.44 -12.53 9.97
CA THR A 110 30.21 -12.70 9.17
C THR A 110 30.13 -11.64 8.08
N ALA A 111 29.51 -11.99 6.96
CA ALA A 111 29.29 -11.07 5.88
C ALA A 111 27.87 -11.29 5.33
N TYR A 112 27.23 -10.23 4.85
CA TYR A 112 25.90 -10.32 4.27
C TYR A 112 25.77 -9.45 3.02
N TYR A 113 24.83 -9.81 2.16
CA TYR A 113 24.45 -9.12 0.92
C TYR A 113 22.93 -9.13 0.79
N PRO A 114 22.30 -8.06 0.27
CA PRO A 114 22.90 -6.77 -0.10
C PRO A 114 23.23 -5.92 1.14
N GLN A 115 24.33 -5.16 1.07
CA GLN A 115 24.73 -4.29 2.17
C GLN A 115 23.69 -3.17 2.35
N ASN A 116 23.28 -2.96 3.61
CA ASN A 116 22.40 -1.88 4.05
C ASN A 116 23.13 -1.02 5.08
N GLY A 117 23.19 0.29 4.83
CA GLY A 117 23.84 1.25 5.73
C GLY A 117 23.07 1.51 7.02
N ASP A 118 21.77 1.22 7.05
CA ASP A 118 20.85 1.56 8.15
C ASP A 118 20.67 0.42 9.18
N ILE A 119 21.55 -0.57 9.17
CA ILE A 119 21.45 -1.68 10.13
C ILE A 119 21.78 -1.18 11.54
N THR A 120 20.89 -1.51 12.48
CA THR A 120 21.09 -1.24 13.91
C THR A 120 21.20 -2.54 14.68
N GLY A 121 22.24 -2.67 15.54
CA GLY A 121 22.43 -3.85 16.40
C GLY A 121 22.64 -5.17 15.64
N GLY A 122 23.14 -5.14 14.41
CA GLY A 122 23.39 -6.33 13.61
C GLY A 122 22.12 -7.05 13.12
N ILE A 123 20.99 -6.35 13.08
CA ILE A 123 19.70 -6.90 12.60
C ILE A 123 19.38 -6.37 11.21
N TYR A 124 19.31 -7.27 10.23
CA TYR A 124 18.83 -6.98 8.88
C TYR A 124 17.32 -7.17 8.81
N LYS A 125 16.58 -6.13 8.43
CA LYS A 125 15.12 -6.18 8.25
C LYS A 125 14.78 -6.74 6.88
N VAL A 126 14.26 -7.98 6.85
CA VAL A 126 13.79 -8.61 5.63
C VAL A 126 12.36 -8.14 5.36
N ALA A 127 12.09 -7.71 4.11
CA ALA A 127 10.77 -7.30 3.66
C ALA A 127 10.52 -7.86 2.26
N LEU A 128 9.53 -8.74 2.10
CA LEU A 128 9.27 -9.52 0.89
C LEU A 128 7.89 -9.25 0.27
N GLY A 129 7.08 -8.37 0.86
CA GLY A 129 5.67 -8.18 0.47
C GLY A 129 5.50 -7.73 -0.99
N ASN A 130 6.37 -6.84 -1.49
CA ASN A 130 6.30 -6.38 -2.87
C ASN A 130 7.59 -6.72 -3.63
N GLN A 131 7.48 -7.60 -4.61
CA GLN A 131 8.57 -8.00 -5.50
C GLN A 131 8.21 -7.78 -6.98
N ALA A 132 7.16 -7.02 -7.27
CA ALA A 132 6.64 -6.82 -8.63
C ALA A 132 7.70 -6.30 -9.61
N GLU A 133 8.55 -5.35 -9.16
CA GLU A 133 9.62 -4.74 -9.96
C GLU A 133 10.88 -5.61 -10.05
N GLY A 134 10.94 -6.71 -9.29
CA GLY A 134 12.06 -7.63 -9.27
C GLY A 134 12.38 -8.12 -7.87
N TYR A 135 12.74 -9.37 -7.74
CA TYR A 135 13.07 -9.99 -6.45
C TYR A 135 14.56 -9.91 -6.08
N ALA A 136 15.44 -9.58 -7.02
CA ALA A 136 16.90 -9.58 -6.79
C ALA A 136 17.36 -8.64 -5.67
N ALA A 137 16.67 -7.52 -5.46
CA ALA A 137 16.99 -6.58 -4.37
C ALA A 137 16.66 -7.14 -2.97
N HIS A 138 15.85 -8.19 -2.90
CA HIS A 138 15.45 -8.85 -1.66
C HIS A 138 16.28 -10.10 -1.35
N ASP A 139 17.21 -10.50 -2.23
CA ASP A 139 17.94 -11.75 -2.12
C ASP A 139 19.03 -11.67 -1.06
N LEU A 140 18.65 -12.00 0.17
CA LEU A 140 19.55 -12.01 1.30
C LEU A 140 20.50 -13.19 1.23
N MET A 141 21.80 -12.90 1.18
CA MET A 141 22.86 -13.88 1.29
C MET A 141 23.70 -13.63 2.56
N TRP A 142 24.20 -14.69 3.15
CA TRP A 142 25.00 -14.63 4.36
C TRP A 142 26.16 -15.62 4.32
N ALA A 143 27.27 -15.22 4.91
CA ALA A 143 28.48 -16.02 5.04
C ALA A 143 29.02 -15.90 6.44
N VAL A 144 29.55 -17.00 6.97
CA VAL A 144 30.22 -17.04 8.27
C VAL A 144 31.51 -17.83 8.18
N ASN A 145 32.52 -17.37 8.92
CA ASN A 145 33.76 -18.08 9.13
C ASN A 145 34.13 -17.92 10.60
N ASP A 146 33.93 -19.00 11.35
CA ASP A 146 34.15 -19.04 12.78
C ASP A 146 35.65 -19.30 13.10
N ASN A 147 36.13 -18.76 14.23
CA ASN A 147 37.43 -19.07 14.79
C ASN A 147 38.61 -18.80 13.85
N VAL A 148 38.56 -17.67 13.14
CA VAL A 148 39.63 -17.22 12.23
C VAL A 148 40.79 -16.66 13.03
N SER A 149 42.01 -17.24 12.88
CA SER A 149 43.21 -16.68 13.50
C SER A 149 43.61 -15.35 12.86
N SER A 150 44.37 -14.53 13.58
CA SER A 150 44.85 -13.24 13.08
C SER A 150 45.72 -13.38 11.81
N GLU A 151 46.40 -14.48 11.62
CA GLU A 151 47.16 -14.78 10.40
C GLU A 151 46.22 -15.10 9.22
N ASN A 152 45.21 -15.95 9.45
CA ASN A 152 44.24 -16.35 8.43
C ASN A 152 43.31 -15.21 8.04
N ALA A 153 43.08 -14.25 8.93
CA ALA A 153 42.26 -13.08 8.63
C ALA A 153 42.82 -12.21 7.49
N LYS A 154 44.13 -12.26 7.25
CA LYS A 154 44.80 -11.55 6.15
C LYS A 154 44.47 -12.11 4.76
N SER A 155 43.96 -13.34 4.69
CA SER A 155 43.48 -13.98 3.45
C SER A 155 42.07 -14.55 3.64
N LEU A 156 41.18 -13.74 4.20
CA LEU A 156 39.81 -14.14 4.56
C LEU A 156 39.04 -14.63 3.35
N SER A 157 38.49 -15.83 3.45
CA SER A 157 37.65 -16.45 2.44
C SER A 157 36.27 -16.72 3.01
N MET A 158 35.21 -16.29 2.28
CA MET A 158 33.83 -16.35 2.74
C MET A 158 32.95 -17.09 1.72
N THR A 159 32.14 -18.04 2.19
CA THR A 159 31.15 -18.75 1.35
C THR A 159 29.78 -18.23 1.61
N PHE A 160 29.21 -17.47 0.67
CA PHE A 160 27.87 -16.93 0.76
C PHE A 160 26.83 -18.00 0.43
N LYS A 161 25.74 -18.00 1.19
CA LYS A 161 24.56 -18.85 0.97
C LYS A 161 23.31 -18.00 0.98
N HIS A 162 22.38 -18.27 0.07
CA HIS A 162 21.05 -17.66 0.08
C HIS A 162 20.31 -18.04 1.36
N GLN A 163 19.68 -17.08 1.98
CA GLN A 163 18.93 -17.25 3.22
C GLN A 163 17.44 -17.42 2.99
N LEU A 164 16.97 -17.17 1.77
CA LEU A 164 15.58 -17.29 1.35
C LEU A 164 15.38 -18.49 0.44
N ALA A 165 14.15 -18.97 0.33
CA ALA A 165 13.71 -19.89 -0.71
C ALA A 165 13.20 -19.12 -1.92
N LYS A 166 13.27 -19.72 -3.12
CA LYS A 166 12.73 -19.14 -4.35
C LYS A 166 11.56 -19.97 -4.86
N LEU A 167 10.47 -19.31 -5.20
CA LEU A 167 9.34 -19.90 -5.92
C LEU A 167 9.41 -19.50 -7.39
N ALA A 168 9.30 -20.48 -8.29
CA ALA A 168 9.07 -20.29 -9.71
C ALA A 168 7.65 -20.77 -10.00
N ILE A 169 6.77 -19.88 -10.46
CA ILE A 169 5.33 -20.15 -10.62
C ILE A 169 5.01 -20.11 -12.10
N GLU A 170 4.39 -21.18 -12.60
CA GLU A 170 3.91 -21.28 -13.98
C GLU A 170 2.40 -21.54 -13.96
N ILE A 171 1.63 -20.70 -14.67
CA ILE A 171 0.17 -20.77 -14.69
C ILE A 171 -0.30 -21.14 -16.09
N THR A 172 -1.16 -22.14 -16.19
CA THR A 172 -1.75 -22.62 -17.44
C THR A 172 -3.25 -22.35 -17.44
N SER A 173 -3.76 -21.72 -18.49
CA SER A 173 -5.19 -21.58 -18.77
C SER A 173 -5.51 -22.15 -20.14
N ASN A 174 -6.47 -23.08 -20.24
CA ASN A 174 -6.94 -23.64 -21.50
C ASN A 174 -8.01 -22.77 -22.17
N SER A 175 -8.66 -21.88 -21.42
CA SER A 175 -9.65 -20.90 -21.92
C SER A 175 -9.02 -19.69 -22.61
N GLY A 176 -7.69 -19.55 -22.54
CA GLY A 176 -6.96 -18.45 -23.17
C GLY A 176 -6.98 -17.15 -22.35
N GLU A 177 -7.37 -17.20 -21.12
CA GLU A 177 -7.35 -16.07 -20.18
C GLU A 177 -5.93 -15.59 -19.92
N THR A 178 -5.78 -14.28 -19.72
CA THR A 178 -4.52 -13.67 -19.32
C THR A 178 -4.49 -13.41 -17.83
N VAL A 179 -3.44 -13.88 -17.15
CA VAL A 179 -3.26 -13.60 -15.73
C VAL A 179 -2.92 -12.12 -15.52
N GLN A 180 -3.76 -11.43 -14.76
CA GLN A 180 -3.63 -10.03 -14.41
C GLN A 180 -2.81 -9.84 -13.13
N SER A 181 -3.05 -10.66 -12.11
CA SER A 181 -2.30 -10.60 -10.85
C SER A 181 -2.15 -11.97 -10.19
N VAL A 182 -1.10 -12.09 -9.38
CA VAL A 182 -0.86 -13.23 -8.49
C VAL A 182 -0.50 -12.67 -7.12
N SER A 183 -1.11 -13.25 -6.08
CA SER A 183 -0.82 -12.92 -4.68
C SER A 183 -0.54 -14.20 -3.90
N ILE A 184 0.64 -14.29 -3.29
CA ILE A 184 1.03 -15.43 -2.47
C ILE A 184 0.66 -15.12 -1.02
N GLN A 185 -0.01 -16.06 -0.34
CA GLN A 185 -0.60 -15.89 0.98
C GLN A 185 -0.18 -16.98 1.97
N GLY A 186 -0.51 -16.76 3.25
CA GLY A 186 -0.35 -17.78 4.31
C GLY A 186 1.07 -17.90 4.87
N ILE A 187 2.02 -17.14 4.35
CA ILE A 187 3.44 -17.18 4.72
C ILE A 187 3.91 -15.85 5.31
N SER A 188 5.08 -15.89 5.97
CA SER A 188 5.70 -14.68 6.50
C SER A 188 6.34 -13.86 5.39
N ILE A 189 6.10 -12.54 5.43
CA ILE A 189 6.58 -11.59 4.43
C ILE A 189 7.68 -10.68 4.96
N SER A 190 7.90 -10.68 6.26
CA SER A 190 8.97 -9.92 6.91
C SER A 190 9.54 -10.69 8.09
N ALA A 191 10.80 -10.43 8.39
CA ALA A 191 11.49 -10.99 9.54
C ALA A 191 12.72 -10.15 9.91
N ASP A 192 13.20 -10.34 11.11
CA ASP A 192 14.49 -9.87 11.59
C ASP A 192 15.53 -10.97 11.37
N PHE A 193 16.58 -10.68 10.59
CA PHE A 193 17.70 -11.60 10.40
C PHE A 193 18.89 -11.12 11.23
N ASN A 194 19.34 -11.94 12.17
CA ASN A 194 20.49 -11.65 12.99
C ASN A 194 21.79 -12.02 12.24
N ILE A 195 22.56 -11.01 11.86
CA ILE A 195 23.81 -11.20 11.07
C ILE A 195 24.87 -11.96 11.87
N ALA A 196 24.87 -11.84 13.19
CA ALA A 196 25.85 -12.57 14.01
C ALA A 196 25.55 -14.07 14.07
N THR A 197 24.28 -14.49 14.10
CA THR A 197 23.89 -15.90 14.28
C THR A 197 23.36 -16.56 13.02
N GLY A 198 22.88 -15.79 12.04
CA GLY A 198 22.24 -16.31 10.84
C GLY A 198 20.81 -16.79 11.07
N GLU A 199 20.14 -16.33 12.12
CA GLU A 199 18.79 -16.76 12.51
C GLU A 199 17.74 -15.72 12.21
N PHE A 200 16.54 -16.17 11.81
CA PHE A 200 15.35 -15.34 11.66
C PHE A 200 14.56 -15.28 12.95
N SER A 201 13.93 -14.15 13.20
CA SER A 201 13.00 -13.89 14.31
C SER A 201 11.97 -12.82 13.92
N ASN A 202 10.98 -12.57 14.78
CA ASN A 202 9.97 -11.52 14.61
C ASN A 202 9.27 -11.57 13.24
N GLU A 203 8.92 -12.77 12.81
CA GLU A 203 8.23 -12.97 11.54
C GLU A 203 6.80 -12.41 11.58
N ALA A 204 6.42 -11.72 10.50
CA ALA A 204 5.04 -11.26 10.31
C ALA A 204 4.46 -11.82 9.01
N LYS A 205 3.24 -12.36 9.11
CA LYS A 205 2.49 -12.91 7.97
C LYS A 205 1.89 -11.81 7.11
N GLY A 206 1.67 -12.12 5.84
CA GLY A 206 1.06 -11.21 4.88
C GLY A 206 0.95 -11.80 3.50
N TYR A 207 1.06 -10.93 2.51
CA TYR A 207 0.92 -11.27 1.10
C TYR A 207 2.18 -10.87 0.34
N ILE A 208 2.59 -11.70 -0.62
CA ILE A 208 3.68 -11.37 -1.52
C ILE A 208 3.10 -11.14 -2.92
N THR A 209 3.42 -10.00 -3.52
CA THR A 209 3.23 -9.75 -4.94
C THR A 209 4.49 -10.21 -5.66
N PRO A 210 4.44 -11.31 -6.43
CA PRO A 210 5.61 -11.86 -7.10
C PRO A 210 6.01 -11.04 -8.32
N CYS A 211 7.27 -11.15 -8.74
CA CYS A 211 7.77 -10.59 -9.98
C CYS A 211 7.24 -11.39 -11.19
N LYS A 212 6.66 -10.71 -12.19
CA LYS A 212 6.31 -11.33 -13.47
C LYS A 212 7.57 -11.46 -14.34
N THR A 213 8.00 -12.69 -14.60
CA THR A 213 9.23 -12.97 -15.36
C THR A 213 8.96 -13.22 -16.85
N ALA A 214 7.76 -13.72 -17.16
CA ALA A 214 7.26 -13.91 -18.52
C ALA A 214 5.73 -14.00 -18.54
N ASN A 215 5.14 -14.26 -19.69
CA ASN A 215 3.70 -14.48 -19.79
C ASN A 215 3.29 -15.69 -18.92
N ASN A 216 2.38 -15.47 -17.96
CA ASN A 216 1.93 -16.47 -17.01
C ASN A 216 3.03 -17.14 -16.16
N LYS A 217 4.22 -16.51 -16.06
CA LYS A 217 5.33 -16.97 -15.24
C LYS A 217 5.73 -15.90 -14.24
N TYR A 218 5.88 -16.32 -12.99
CA TYR A 218 6.18 -15.45 -11.88
C TYR A 218 7.29 -16.04 -11.02
N SER A 219 8.02 -15.19 -10.31
CA SER A 219 9.00 -15.63 -9.31
C SER A 219 8.90 -14.78 -8.05
N ALA A 220 9.13 -15.41 -6.92
CA ALA A 220 9.21 -14.73 -5.63
C ALA A 220 10.26 -15.37 -4.73
N LEU A 221 10.86 -14.55 -3.87
CA LEU A 221 11.61 -14.99 -2.71
C LEU A 221 10.67 -15.06 -1.50
N VAL A 222 10.82 -16.11 -0.70
CA VAL A 222 10.01 -16.35 0.49
C VAL A 222 10.92 -16.74 1.66
N LEU A 223 10.49 -16.45 2.89
CA LEU A 223 11.19 -16.96 4.07
C LEU A 223 11.15 -18.48 4.11
N PRO A 224 12.20 -19.15 4.57
CA PRO A 224 12.15 -20.58 4.83
C PRO A 224 10.99 -20.90 5.76
N THR A 225 10.16 -21.87 5.41
CA THR A 225 8.97 -22.19 6.19
C THR A 225 8.78 -23.69 6.34
N ASN A 226 8.33 -24.08 7.53
CA ASN A 226 7.96 -25.44 7.87
C ASN A 226 6.72 -25.41 8.80
N PRO A 227 5.58 -26.00 8.44
CA PRO A 227 5.32 -26.71 7.18
C PRO A 227 4.94 -25.76 6.03
N ALA A 228 5.27 -26.14 4.82
CA ALA A 228 4.90 -25.41 3.59
C ALA A 228 3.38 -25.38 3.31
N THR A 229 2.59 -26.16 4.01
CA THR A 229 1.13 -26.31 3.84
C THR A 229 0.30 -25.04 4.05
N ALA A 230 0.88 -24.01 4.64
CA ALA A 230 0.17 -22.74 4.84
C ALA A 230 0.12 -21.86 3.58
N LEU A 231 0.89 -22.18 2.54
CA LEU A 231 0.98 -21.38 1.34
C LEU A 231 -0.24 -21.56 0.45
N SER A 232 -0.86 -20.47 0.06
CA SER A 232 -1.88 -20.42 -0.99
C SER A 232 -1.61 -19.26 -1.94
N MET A 233 -2.30 -19.25 -3.09
CA MET A 233 -2.19 -18.16 -4.06
C MET A 233 -3.57 -17.76 -4.56
N ILE A 234 -3.79 -16.45 -4.66
CA ILE A 234 -4.94 -15.89 -5.37
C ILE A 234 -4.44 -15.42 -6.73
N ILE A 235 -5.11 -15.86 -7.78
CA ILE A 235 -4.79 -15.55 -9.16
C ILE A 235 -6.00 -14.85 -9.77
N THR A 236 -5.82 -13.67 -10.36
CA THR A 236 -6.89 -13.00 -11.11
C THR A 236 -6.56 -12.98 -12.59
N THR A 237 -7.59 -13.10 -13.42
CA THR A 237 -7.48 -13.10 -14.88
C THR A 237 -8.32 -11.97 -15.49
N ASP A 238 -8.24 -11.82 -16.81
CA ASP A 238 -9.06 -10.90 -17.60
C ASP A 238 -10.42 -11.48 -18.02
N ALA A 239 -10.81 -12.64 -17.50
CA ALA A 239 -12.13 -13.22 -17.76
C ALA A 239 -13.27 -12.29 -17.27
N ALA A 240 -14.36 -12.25 -18.02
CA ALA A 240 -15.51 -11.41 -17.66
C ALA A 240 -16.30 -11.95 -16.46
N GLU A 241 -16.29 -13.28 -16.28
CA GLU A 241 -16.91 -14.00 -15.17
C GLU A 241 -15.90 -15.00 -14.62
N ASP A 242 -16.03 -15.43 -13.37
CA ASP A 242 -15.15 -16.40 -12.72
C ASP A 242 -13.64 -16.09 -12.90
N ASN A 243 -13.29 -14.82 -12.71
CA ASN A 243 -11.95 -14.31 -12.99
C ASN A 243 -10.95 -14.45 -11.84
N THR A 244 -11.33 -15.09 -10.76
CA THR A 244 -10.50 -15.27 -9.56
C THR A 244 -10.39 -16.75 -9.23
N TYR A 245 -9.15 -17.20 -9.03
CA TYR A 245 -8.83 -18.58 -8.71
C TYR A 245 -8.02 -18.66 -7.45
N GLU A 246 -8.26 -19.66 -6.62
CA GLU A 246 -7.46 -19.99 -5.45
C GLU A 246 -6.72 -21.31 -5.66
N TYR A 247 -5.42 -21.25 -5.45
CA TYR A 247 -4.55 -22.42 -5.41
C TYR A 247 -4.07 -22.64 -3.98
N THR A 248 -4.30 -23.84 -3.45
CA THR A 248 -3.74 -24.26 -2.16
C THR A 248 -2.54 -25.16 -2.41
N PHE A 249 -1.42 -24.84 -1.80
CA PHE A 249 -0.18 -25.59 -1.94
C PHE A 249 -0.35 -27.03 -1.44
N ASN A 250 -0.06 -27.99 -2.31
CA ASN A 250 -0.10 -29.39 -1.95
C ASN A 250 1.26 -29.85 -1.40
N SER A 251 1.33 -30.05 -0.10
CA SER A 251 2.55 -30.45 0.61
C SER A 251 2.91 -31.94 0.48
N GLY A 252 2.19 -32.71 -0.34
CA GLY A 252 2.42 -34.14 -0.48
C GLY A 252 3.83 -34.54 -0.92
N THR A 253 4.50 -33.64 -1.64
CA THR A 253 5.88 -33.80 -2.15
C THR A 253 6.90 -32.91 -1.46
N ILE A 254 6.48 -31.74 -0.98
CA ILE A 254 7.36 -30.74 -0.37
C ILE A 254 6.77 -30.35 0.99
N SER A 255 7.45 -30.80 2.07
CA SER A 255 7.04 -30.50 3.44
C SER A 255 7.64 -29.20 3.99
N GLU A 256 8.66 -28.66 3.32
CA GLU A 256 9.44 -27.53 3.79
C GLU A 256 10.00 -26.73 2.62
N LEU A 257 9.94 -25.40 2.70
CA LEU A 257 10.67 -24.49 1.80
C LEU A 257 11.98 -24.11 2.47
N LYS A 258 13.09 -24.60 1.94
CA LYS A 258 14.44 -24.42 2.51
C LYS A 258 15.16 -23.21 1.92
N ALA A 259 15.95 -22.56 2.74
CA ALA A 259 16.87 -21.51 2.29
C ALA A 259 17.83 -22.03 1.21
N GLY A 260 18.00 -21.27 0.13
CA GLY A 260 18.88 -21.63 -0.98
C GLY A 260 18.30 -22.64 -1.96
N TYR A 261 17.02 -22.99 -1.87
CA TYR A 261 16.34 -23.89 -2.79
C TYR A 261 15.31 -23.18 -3.65
N ILE A 262 15.17 -23.62 -4.92
CA ILE A 262 14.11 -23.21 -5.83
C ILE A 262 13.04 -24.30 -5.93
N TYR A 263 11.79 -23.89 -5.85
CA TYR A 263 10.63 -24.76 -5.98
C TYR A 263 9.79 -24.30 -7.16
N THR A 264 9.46 -25.23 -8.06
CA THR A 264 8.59 -24.95 -9.20
C THR A 264 7.15 -25.29 -8.84
N ILE A 265 6.24 -24.33 -8.99
CA ILE A 265 4.82 -24.50 -8.73
C ILE A 265 4.08 -24.32 -10.05
N LYS A 266 3.41 -25.37 -10.50
CA LYS A 266 2.63 -25.41 -11.74
C LYS A 266 1.16 -25.41 -11.41
N ILE A 267 0.45 -24.43 -11.91
CA ILE A 267 -0.96 -24.19 -11.59
C ILE A 267 -1.78 -24.22 -12.87
N GLY A 268 -2.77 -25.12 -12.93
CA GLY A 268 -3.83 -25.09 -13.94
C GLY A 268 -5.03 -24.29 -13.44
N LEU A 269 -5.59 -23.38 -14.25
CA LEU A 269 -6.81 -22.67 -13.88
C LEU A 269 -8.04 -23.53 -14.19
N GLY A 270 -8.89 -23.76 -13.21
CA GLY A 270 -10.08 -24.60 -13.32
C GLY A 270 -9.73 -26.04 -13.72
N GLU A 271 -10.40 -26.55 -14.75
CA GLU A 271 -10.16 -27.89 -15.32
C GLU A 271 -8.99 -27.92 -16.34
N SER A 272 -8.12 -26.91 -16.35
CA SER A 272 -7.00 -26.84 -17.27
C SER A 272 -6.02 -28.01 -17.06
N VAL A 273 -5.67 -28.68 -18.13
CA VAL A 273 -4.68 -29.76 -18.09
C VAL A 273 -3.28 -29.14 -18.01
N LEU A 274 -2.57 -29.50 -16.95
CA LEU A 274 -1.18 -29.10 -16.77
C LEU A 274 -0.30 -29.72 -17.85
N GLY A 275 0.42 -28.87 -18.61
CA GLY A 275 1.41 -29.33 -19.58
C GLY A 275 2.59 -30.01 -18.88
N SER A 276 3.27 -30.93 -19.61
CA SER A 276 4.57 -31.43 -19.15
C SER A 276 5.53 -30.24 -19.08
N VAL A 277 6.13 -30.02 -17.93
CA VAL A 277 7.12 -28.96 -17.79
C VAL A 277 8.44 -29.47 -18.30
N ASP A 278 9.03 -28.72 -19.22
CA ASP A 278 10.47 -28.79 -19.41
C ASP A 278 11.12 -28.45 -18.06
N GLN A 279 11.89 -29.39 -17.52
CA GLN A 279 12.62 -29.16 -16.28
C GLN A 279 13.31 -27.80 -16.42
N ILE A 280 13.15 -26.92 -15.44
CA ILE A 280 14.04 -25.76 -15.33
C ILE A 280 15.41 -26.40 -15.18
N GLU A 281 16.19 -26.37 -16.29
CA GLU A 281 17.52 -26.95 -16.29
C GLU A 281 18.32 -26.27 -15.16
N GLY A 282 18.51 -27.00 -14.06
CA GLY A 282 19.27 -26.55 -12.89
C GLY A 282 20.75 -26.34 -13.14
N GLY A 283 21.17 -26.33 -14.40
CA GLY A 283 22.59 -26.27 -14.80
C GLY A 283 23.33 -25.01 -14.38
N ASN A 284 22.63 -23.88 -14.19
CA ASN A 284 23.26 -22.60 -13.84
C ASN A 284 22.51 -21.82 -12.74
N SER A 285 21.47 -22.38 -12.11
CA SER A 285 20.79 -21.68 -11.02
C SER A 285 21.69 -21.62 -9.77
N PRO A 286 21.77 -20.47 -9.11
CA PRO A 286 22.44 -20.36 -7.82
C PRO A 286 21.68 -21.07 -6.68
N TYR A 287 20.44 -21.45 -6.91
CA TYR A 287 19.61 -22.20 -5.98
C TYR A 287 19.67 -23.71 -6.28
N GLU A 288 19.66 -24.52 -5.24
CA GLU A 288 19.49 -25.97 -5.37
C GLU A 288 18.03 -26.32 -5.73
N LEU A 289 17.81 -27.42 -6.45
CA LEU A 289 16.46 -27.85 -6.80
C LEU A 289 15.75 -28.39 -5.56
N GLY A 290 14.64 -27.76 -5.18
CA GLY A 290 13.84 -28.14 -4.02
C GLY A 290 12.70 -29.12 -4.37
N GLY A 291 12.31 -29.17 -5.63
CA GLY A 291 11.25 -30.03 -6.15
C GLY A 291 10.15 -29.23 -6.88
N ASP A 292 9.25 -29.98 -7.49
CA ASP A 292 8.10 -29.47 -8.24
C ASP A 292 6.81 -29.83 -7.53
N VAL A 293 5.84 -28.92 -7.54
CA VAL A 293 4.47 -29.14 -7.10
C VAL A 293 3.53 -28.71 -8.20
N ASP A 294 2.54 -29.52 -8.49
CA ASP A 294 1.49 -29.18 -9.44
C ASP A 294 0.10 -29.32 -8.81
N GLY A 295 -0.87 -28.64 -9.39
CA GLY A 295 -2.26 -28.68 -8.96
C GLY A 295 -3.12 -27.67 -9.71
N ASN A 296 -4.42 -27.78 -9.55
CA ASN A 296 -5.36 -26.84 -10.14
C ASN A 296 -5.78 -25.79 -9.11
N ALA A 297 -5.93 -24.56 -9.57
CA ALA A 297 -6.60 -23.49 -8.83
C ALA A 297 -8.09 -23.54 -9.14
N GLU A 298 -8.93 -23.51 -8.12
CA GLU A 298 -10.37 -23.50 -8.27
C GLU A 298 -10.89 -22.08 -8.40
N ALA A 299 -11.91 -21.86 -9.22
CA ALA A 299 -12.60 -20.58 -9.29
C ALA A 299 -13.28 -20.30 -7.94
N VAL A 300 -13.04 -19.14 -7.40
CA VAL A 300 -13.61 -18.69 -6.13
C VAL A 300 -14.32 -17.36 -6.31
N THR A 301 -15.45 -17.19 -5.63
CA THR A 301 -16.03 -15.86 -5.48
C THR A 301 -15.26 -15.15 -4.36
N PRO A 302 -14.52 -14.06 -4.66
CA PRO A 302 -13.82 -13.32 -3.62
C PRO A 302 -14.80 -12.87 -2.55
N GLU A 303 -14.41 -12.89 -1.28
CA GLU A 303 -15.23 -12.38 -0.17
C GLU A 303 -15.70 -10.93 -0.43
N ILE A 304 -14.83 -10.14 -1.04
CA ILE A 304 -15.14 -8.79 -1.54
C ILE A 304 -14.56 -8.70 -2.96
N PRO A 305 -15.41 -8.74 -4.00
CA PRO A 305 -14.94 -8.73 -5.38
C PRO A 305 -13.99 -7.58 -5.70
N GLY A 306 -12.85 -7.89 -6.31
CA GLY A 306 -11.84 -6.92 -6.71
C GLY A 306 -10.89 -6.45 -5.61
N TYR A 307 -11.01 -6.97 -4.38
CA TYR A 307 -10.16 -6.59 -3.26
C TYR A 307 -9.52 -7.79 -2.58
N MET A 308 -8.28 -7.65 -2.19
CA MET A 308 -7.65 -8.52 -1.21
C MET A 308 -8.14 -8.13 0.19
N VAL A 309 -8.68 -9.09 0.93
CA VAL A 309 -9.24 -8.82 2.27
C VAL A 309 -8.15 -8.92 3.34
N VAL A 310 -8.07 -7.90 4.17
CA VAL A 310 -7.24 -7.84 5.38
C VAL A 310 -8.18 -7.67 6.57
N GLU A 311 -8.12 -8.57 7.55
CA GLU A 311 -8.88 -8.37 8.78
C GLU A 311 -8.22 -7.31 9.66
N ALA A 312 -9.03 -6.36 10.12
CA ALA A 312 -8.57 -5.35 11.06
C ALA A 312 -8.32 -6.02 12.43
N PRO A 313 -7.12 -5.87 13.02
CA PRO A 313 -6.88 -6.37 14.36
C PRO A 313 -7.73 -5.58 15.37
N ALA A 314 -8.50 -6.31 16.20
CA ALA A 314 -9.26 -5.74 17.29
C ALA A 314 -8.37 -5.57 18.53
N ASP A 315 -8.71 -4.60 19.38
CA ASP A 315 -8.10 -4.39 20.70
C ASP A 315 -6.57 -4.09 20.71
N ASP A 316 -5.96 -3.82 19.56
CA ASP A 316 -4.55 -3.47 19.44
C ASP A 316 -4.37 -2.25 18.53
N VAL A 317 -4.07 -1.09 19.14
CA VAL A 317 -3.95 0.22 18.47
C VAL A 317 -2.77 0.23 17.50
N ASP A 318 -1.64 -0.33 17.89
CA ASP A 318 -0.42 -0.31 17.08
C ASP A 318 -0.52 -1.32 15.92
N ALA A 319 -1.08 -2.50 16.20
CA ALA A 319 -1.34 -3.50 15.15
C ALA A 319 -2.32 -2.97 14.10
N LEU A 320 -3.39 -2.27 14.51
CA LEU A 320 -4.33 -1.67 13.58
C LEU A 320 -3.69 -0.53 12.78
N ALA A 321 -2.89 0.33 13.41
CA ALA A 321 -2.17 1.41 12.71
C ALA A 321 -1.21 0.88 11.62
N GLY A 322 -0.60 -0.28 11.84
CA GLY A 322 0.37 -0.90 10.93
C GLY A 322 -0.18 -2.03 10.06
N CYS A 323 -1.48 -2.39 10.12
CA CYS A 323 -2.04 -3.58 9.47
C CYS A 323 -1.92 -3.58 7.93
N LEU A 324 -1.74 -2.42 7.33
CA LEU A 324 -1.55 -2.24 5.89
C LEU A 324 -0.08 -2.33 5.44
N ASN A 325 0.87 -2.38 6.36
CA ASN A 325 2.28 -2.46 6.01
C ASN A 325 2.59 -3.70 5.18
N GLY A 326 3.34 -3.51 4.07
CA GLY A 326 3.69 -4.57 3.13
C GLY A 326 2.52 -5.08 2.28
N LYS A 327 1.37 -4.39 2.25
CA LYS A 327 0.25 -4.68 1.35
C LYS A 327 0.35 -3.85 0.07
N SER A 328 -0.23 -4.37 -1.01
CA SER A 328 -0.22 -3.72 -2.33
C SER A 328 -1.51 -3.98 -3.10
N GLY A 329 -1.77 -3.18 -4.14
CA GLY A 329 -2.95 -3.31 -5.00
C GLY A 329 -4.24 -2.83 -4.35
N ALA A 330 -5.37 -3.47 -4.67
CA ALA A 330 -6.67 -3.14 -4.12
C ALA A 330 -6.90 -3.92 -2.81
N ILE A 331 -7.01 -3.21 -1.68
CA ILE A 331 -7.12 -3.78 -0.33
C ILE A 331 -8.47 -3.42 0.29
N ALA A 332 -9.15 -4.43 0.82
CA ALA A 332 -10.29 -4.24 1.73
C ALA A 332 -9.85 -4.51 3.17
N LEU A 333 -9.83 -3.48 4.00
CA LEU A 333 -9.63 -3.59 5.44
C LEU A 333 -10.99 -3.87 6.09
N LYS A 334 -11.18 -5.11 6.54
CA LYS A 334 -12.44 -5.60 7.06
C LYS A 334 -12.51 -5.48 8.58
N PHE A 335 -13.57 -4.85 9.08
CA PHE A 335 -13.91 -4.68 10.48
C PHE A 335 -15.13 -5.55 10.82
N VAL A 336 -15.05 -6.35 11.85
CA VAL A 336 -16.15 -7.24 12.26
C VAL A 336 -17.09 -6.49 13.21
N ALA A 337 -18.38 -6.56 12.95
CA ALA A 337 -19.39 -5.94 13.81
C ALA A 337 -19.38 -6.54 15.24
N GLY A 338 -19.68 -5.70 16.23
CA GLY A 338 -19.63 -6.09 17.63
C GLY A 338 -18.28 -5.87 18.30
N ASN A 339 -17.18 -5.77 17.55
CA ASN A 339 -15.88 -5.38 18.05
C ASN A 339 -15.73 -3.85 18.09
N THR A 340 -14.86 -3.38 18.96
CA THR A 340 -14.46 -1.97 19.02
C THR A 340 -13.03 -1.85 18.53
N TYR A 341 -12.79 -0.91 17.62
CA TYR A 341 -11.48 -0.66 17.04
C TYR A 341 -11.02 0.73 17.43
N THR A 342 -9.79 0.83 17.87
CA THR A 342 -9.14 2.11 18.13
C THR A 342 -7.82 2.15 17.35
N ALA A 343 -7.60 3.19 16.56
CA ALA A 343 -6.38 3.40 15.82
C ALA A 343 -5.84 4.80 16.07
N ASP A 344 -4.53 4.91 16.14
CA ASP A 344 -3.89 6.22 15.97
C ASP A 344 -4.05 6.67 14.52
N MET A 345 -2.97 6.78 13.77
CA MET A 345 -2.99 7.08 12.34
C MET A 345 -2.75 5.79 11.55
N ILE A 346 -3.67 5.38 10.71
CA ILE A 346 -3.45 4.26 9.80
C ILE A 346 -2.67 4.79 8.60
N THR A 347 -1.45 4.32 8.42
CA THR A 347 -0.62 4.69 7.27
C THR A 347 -0.91 3.77 6.11
N VAL A 348 -1.20 4.36 4.95
CA VAL A 348 -1.47 3.64 3.71
C VAL A 348 -0.17 3.59 2.88
N PRO A 349 0.41 2.40 2.67
CA PRO A 349 1.60 2.24 1.83
C PRO A 349 1.39 2.71 0.38
N ALA A 350 2.46 3.13 -0.27
CA ALA A 350 2.46 3.62 -1.65
C ALA A 350 1.97 2.57 -2.67
N ASP A 351 2.17 1.30 -2.36
CA ASP A 351 1.81 0.19 -3.24
C ASP A 351 0.30 -0.15 -3.22
N ILE A 352 -0.48 0.45 -2.32
CA ILE A 352 -1.94 0.31 -2.30
C ILE A 352 -2.55 1.31 -3.28
N THR A 353 -3.30 0.80 -4.25
CA THR A 353 -3.96 1.61 -5.30
C THR A 353 -5.41 1.93 -4.98
N ASP A 354 -6.10 1.04 -4.30
CA ASP A 354 -7.50 1.16 -3.92
C ASP A 354 -7.69 0.66 -2.49
N LEU A 355 -8.34 1.44 -1.65
CA LEU A 355 -8.57 1.10 -0.25
C LEU A 355 -10.06 1.16 0.08
N LEU A 356 -10.59 0.02 0.53
CA LEU A 356 -11.93 -0.12 1.07
C LEU A 356 -11.84 -0.44 2.57
N LEU A 357 -12.36 0.44 3.43
CA LEU A 357 -12.61 0.13 4.83
C LEU A 357 -14.05 -0.31 4.96
N ILE A 358 -14.30 -1.54 5.38
CA ILE A 358 -15.64 -2.13 5.37
C ILE A 358 -16.01 -2.82 6.69
N GLY A 359 -17.21 -2.52 7.19
CA GLY A 359 -17.85 -3.29 8.26
C GLY A 359 -18.51 -4.55 7.70
N LYS A 360 -18.37 -5.68 8.37
CA LYS A 360 -19.04 -6.94 8.02
C LYS A 360 -20.04 -7.34 9.11
N GLU A 361 -21.17 -7.88 8.68
CA GLU A 361 -22.25 -8.35 9.57
C GLU A 361 -22.93 -7.23 10.36
N GLY A 362 -22.83 -5.99 9.88
CA GLY A 362 -23.38 -4.78 10.49
C GLY A 362 -22.31 -3.70 10.64
N GLN A 363 -22.69 -2.58 11.26
CA GLN A 363 -21.76 -1.47 11.47
C GLN A 363 -20.72 -1.81 12.54
N ALA A 364 -19.46 -1.86 12.13
CA ALA A 364 -18.34 -1.91 13.06
C ALA A 364 -18.01 -0.49 13.57
N LYS A 365 -17.59 -0.39 14.82
CA LYS A 365 -17.24 0.89 15.47
C LYS A 365 -15.74 1.13 15.43
N VAL A 366 -15.34 2.23 14.80
CA VAL A 366 -13.93 2.60 14.63
C VAL A 366 -13.70 4.00 15.22
N THR A 367 -12.83 4.09 16.22
CA THR A 367 -12.32 5.38 16.73
C THR A 367 -10.91 5.58 16.20
N MET A 368 -10.65 6.66 15.45
CA MET A 368 -9.36 6.84 14.77
C MET A 368 -8.91 8.30 14.74
N LYS A 369 -7.59 8.52 14.68
CA LYS A 369 -7.01 9.83 14.34
C LYS A 369 -7.11 10.13 12.85
N GLY A 370 -7.19 9.12 12.01
CA GLY A 370 -7.37 9.26 10.57
C GLY A 370 -6.50 8.29 9.75
N LEU A 371 -6.47 8.57 8.44
CA LEU A 371 -5.63 7.90 7.46
C LEU A 371 -4.52 8.84 7.01
N SER A 372 -3.32 8.31 6.82
CA SER A 372 -2.19 8.99 6.18
C SER A 372 -1.88 8.31 4.85
N VAL A 373 -1.89 9.05 3.74
CA VAL A 373 -1.57 8.55 2.38
C VAL A 373 -0.39 9.36 1.84
N PRO A 374 0.83 9.13 2.32
CA PRO A 374 1.96 10.04 2.10
C PRO A 374 2.36 10.18 0.63
N GLU A 375 2.18 9.14 -0.18
CA GLU A 375 2.64 9.11 -1.58
C GLU A 375 1.55 9.39 -2.62
N ARG A 376 0.33 9.75 -2.19
CA ARG A 376 -0.81 10.08 -3.08
C ARG A 376 -1.10 8.99 -4.13
N THR A 377 -1.07 7.74 -3.74
CA THR A 377 -1.18 6.61 -4.69
C THR A 377 -2.59 6.09 -4.87
N LEU A 378 -3.51 6.37 -3.94
CA LEU A 378 -4.87 5.85 -3.99
C LEU A 378 -5.67 6.44 -5.16
N ASN A 379 -6.15 5.57 -6.06
CA ASN A 379 -7.16 5.91 -7.07
C ASN A 379 -8.56 5.94 -6.47
N LYS A 380 -8.80 5.10 -5.44
CA LYS A 380 -10.11 4.98 -4.81
C LYS A 380 -9.99 4.78 -3.30
N LEU A 381 -10.77 5.54 -2.56
CA LEU A 381 -10.96 5.37 -1.12
C LEU A 381 -12.45 5.20 -0.83
N THR A 382 -12.81 4.12 -0.17
CA THR A 382 -14.21 3.84 0.21
C THR A 382 -14.30 3.52 1.69
N PHE A 383 -15.25 4.16 2.38
CA PHE A 383 -15.72 3.77 3.70
C PHE A 383 -17.11 3.15 3.54
N GLN A 384 -17.28 1.95 4.06
CA GLN A 384 -18.55 1.24 3.91
C GLN A 384 -18.99 0.56 5.22
N ASP A 385 -20.25 0.73 5.59
CA ASP A 385 -20.90 0.07 6.74
C ASP A 385 -20.13 0.22 8.06
N LEU A 386 -19.61 1.42 8.35
CA LEU A 386 -18.83 1.74 9.54
C LEU A 386 -19.47 2.85 10.37
N GLU A 387 -19.37 2.74 11.70
CA GLU A 387 -19.49 3.88 12.61
C GLU A 387 -18.09 4.44 12.89
N ILE A 388 -17.78 5.62 12.36
CA ILE A 388 -16.47 6.25 12.49
C ILE A 388 -16.56 7.46 13.42
N LYS A 389 -15.74 7.45 14.45
CA LYS A 389 -15.59 8.55 15.40
C LYS A 389 -14.14 9.03 15.41
N GLY A 390 -13.93 10.33 15.47
CA GLY A 390 -12.61 10.90 15.72
C GLY A 390 -12.13 10.66 17.14
N THR A 391 -10.82 10.55 17.35
CA THR A 391 -10.24 10.55 18.70
C THR A 391 -10.47 11.89 19.41
N ASP A 392 -10.63 12.96 18.64
CA ASP A 392 -11.08 14.28 19.09
C ASP A 392 -11.83 15.03 17.97
N ALA A 393 -12.50 16.11 18.33
CA ALA A 393 -13.26 16.95 17.39
C ALA A 393 -12.39 17.73 16.36
N LYS A 394 -11.06 17.61 16.43
CA LYS A 394 -10.13 18.21 15.47
C LYS A 394 -9.63 17.20 14.44
N THR A 395 -10.00 15.94 14.59
CA THR A 395 -9.63 14.85 13.68
C THR A 395 -10.20 15.11 12.29
N THR A 396 -9.36 15.03 11.26
CA THR A 396 -9.76 14.86 9.87
C THR A 396 -9.49 13.42 9.48
N ILE A 397 -10.53 12.68 9.05
CA ILE A 397 -10.40 11.22 8.81
C ILE A 397 -9.38 10.94 7.71
N CYS A 398 -9.46 11.64 6.59
CA CYS A 398 -8.46 11.59 5.55
C CYS A 398 -7.86 12.98 5.38
N ALA A 399 -6.76 13.23 6.10
CA ALA A 399 -6.03 14.51 6.05
C ALA A 399 -5.01 14.55 4.90
N ALA A 400 -4.83 13.43 4.22
CA ALA A 400 -3.88 13.29 3.15
C ALA A 400 -4.51 13.58 1.80
N GLU A 401 -3.66 13.93 0.87
CA GLU A 401 -4.04 14.12 -0.52
C GLU A 401 -4.11 12.75 -1.21
N LEU A 402 -5.27 12.43 -1.76
CA LEU A 402 -5.42 11.29 -2.66
C LEU A 402 -4.75 11.61 -4.01
N LYS A 403 -4.56 10.59 -4.83
CA LYS A 403 -4.07 10.75 -6.19
C LYS A 403 -4.99 11.72 -6.96
N GLU A 404 -4.43 12.45 -7.90
CA GLU A 404 -5.22 13.31 -8.78
C GLU A 404 -6.30 12.50 -9.51
N ASP A 405 -7.53 13.00 -9.50
CA ASP A 405 -8.72 12.34 -10.03
C ASP A 405 -9.16 11.07 -9.29
N ALA A 406 -8.74 10.88 -8.06
CA ALA A 406 -9.22 9.80 -7.21
C ALA A 406 -10.73 9.92 -6.90
N GLU A 407 -11.34 8.78 -6.60
CA GLU A 407 -12.71 8.68 -6.13
C GLU A 407 -12.77 8.52 -4.61
N LEU A 408 -13.66 9.26 -3.96
CA LEU A 408 -13.95 9.10 -2.53
C LEU A 408 -15.42 8.72 -2.34
N THR A 409 -15.67 7.61 -1.66
CA THR A 409 -17.03 7.14 -1.37
C THR A 409 -17.23 6.88 0.13
N VAL A 410 -18.37 7.32 0.64
CA VAL A 410 -18.88 7.03 1.99
C VAL A 410 -20.25 6.39 1.83
N LYS A 411 -20.36 5.11 2.19
CA LYS A 411 -21.58 4.32 2.00
C LYS A 411 -22.01 3.58 3.25
N GLY A 412 -23.25 3.68 3.66
CA GLY A 412 -23.77 2.98 4.85
C GLY A 412 -23.10 3.39 6.17
N CYS A 413 -22.42 4.55 6.22
CA CYS A 413 -21.59 4.94 7.35
C CYS A 413 -22.30 5.91 8.30
N TYR A 414 -21.89 5.85 9.60
CA TYR A 414 -22.19 6.87 10.61
C TYR A 414 -20.88 7.55 10.99
N ILE A 415 -20.74 8.85 10.66
CA ILE A 415 -19.51 9.60 10.91
C ILE A 415 -19.84 10.77 11.83
N HIS A 416 -19.12 10.86 12.94
CA HIS A 416 -19.32 11.94 13.91
C HIS A 416 -18.06 12.23 14.78
N GLY A 417 -18.10 13.37 15.47
CA GLY A 417 -17.02 13.72 16.39
C GLY A 417 -15.67 13.97 15.70
N VAL A 418 -15.70 14.38 14.45
CA VAL A 418 -14.54 14.73 13.64
C VAL A 418 -14.64 16.18 13.15
N LYS A 419 -13.52 16.76 12.76
CA LYS A 419 -13.51 18.05 12.07
C LYS A 419 -14.06 17.88 10.65
N ALA A 420 -13.47 16.96 9.89
CA ALA A 420 -13.85 16.70 8.51
C ALA A 420 -13.67 15.22 8.13
N VAL A 421 -14.42 14.79 7.11
CA VAL A 421 -14.21 13.45 6.51
C VAL A 421 -12.97 13.47 5.63
N TYR A 422 -12.87 14.46 4.75
CA TYR A 422 -11.70 14.69 3.91
C TYR A 422 -11.27 16.15 4.01
N GLY A 423 -10.00 16.38 4.07
CA GLY A 423 -9.56 17.76 4.12
C GLY A 423 -8.06 17.94 4.09
N ARG A 424 -7.72 19.19 3.96
CA ARG A 424 -6.37 19.70 3.98
C ARG A 424 -5.75 19.49 5.35
N GLY A 425 -4.61 18.82 5.40
CA GLY A 425 -3.79 18.77 6.62
C GLY A 425 -3.31 20.17 7.02
N LYS A 426 -3.05 20.35 8.31
CA LYS A 426 -2.66 21.64 8.93
C LYS A 426 -1.48 22.33 8.24
N ASP A 427 -0.58 21.57 7.61
CA ASP A 427 0.66 22.06 7.02
C ASP A 427 0.51 22.59 5.58
N LEU A 428 -0.63 22.32 4.94
CA LEU A 428 -0.95 22.84 3.60
C LEU A 428 -1.67 24.20 3.63
N ALA A 429 -1.82 24.80 4.79
CA ALA A 429 -2.47 26.11 4.95
C ALA A 429 -1.68 27.29 4.34
N GLN A 430 -0.47 27.07 3.88
CA GLN A 430 0.35 28.11 3.25
C GLN A 430 0.80 27.69 1.87
N LYS A 431 0.21 28.32 0.93
CA LYS A 431 0.64 28.65 -0.43
C LYS A 431 -0.37 28.23 -1.49
N HIS A 432 -0.70 29.19 -2.28
CA HIS A 432 -1.18 29.14 -3.64
C HIS A 432 -0.20 28.33 -4.53
N SER A 433 -0.14 27.02 -4.33
CA SER A 433 0.62 26.17 -5.22
C SER A 433 -0.33 25.39 -6.11
N THR A 434 0.13 25.05 -7.27
CA THR A 434 -0.49 24.20 -8.29
C THR A 434 -0.82 22.80 -7.80
N ASP A 435 -0.53 22.45 -6.55
CA ASP A 435 -0.70 21.15 -5.93
C ASP A 435 -1.97 21.06 -5.07
N PHE A 436 -3.12 21.24 -5.68
CA PHE A 436 -4.39 20.91 -5.01
C PHE A 436 -4.74 19.45 -5.26
N SER A 437 -5.09 18.75 -4.17
CA SER A 437 -5.80 17.47 -4.28
C SER A 437 -7.08 17.67 -5.08
N ARG A 438 -7.17 16.98 -6.20
CA ARG A 438 -8.35 16.97 -7.07
C ARG A 438 -9.00 15.61 -7.02
N LEU A 439 -10.26 15.56 -6.57
CA LEU A 439 -11.08 14.36 -6.64
C LEU A 439 -11.94 14.38 -7.91
N SER A 440 -12.00 13.26 -8.62
CA SER A 440 -12.96 13.09 -9.71
C SER A 440 -14.39 13.05 -9.19
N SER A 441 -14.60 12.42 -8.03
CA SER A 441 -15.92 12.37 -7.39
C SER A 441 -15.83 12.24 -5.87
N PHE A 442 -16.84 12.78 -5.18
CA PHE A 442 -17.13 12.50 -3.79
C PHE A 442 -18.59 12.06 -3.67
N THR A 443 -18.79 10.80 -3.32
CA THR A 443 -20.12 10.21 -3.16
C THR A 443 -20.41 9.90 -1.71
N ILE A 444 -21.58 10.32 -1.22
CA ILE A 444 -22.16 9.92 0.06
C ILE A 444 -23.48 9.24 -0.23
N ASP A 445 -23.61 7.99 0.12
CA ASP A 445 -24.82 7.19 -0.07
C ASP A 445 -25.19 6.45 1.21
N ASP A 446 -26.46 6.38 1.52
CA ASP A 446 -27.00 5.66 2.69
C ASP A 446 -26.24 5.93 4.00
N SER A 447 -25.84 7.20 4.24
CA SER A 447 -24.93 7.56 5.33
C SER A 447 -25.49 8.65 6.25
N ARG A 448 -25.03 8.68 7.51
CA ARG A 448 -25.29 9.77 8.45
C ARG A 448 -23.98 10.44 8.86
N ILE A 449 -23.89 11.74 8.61
CA ILE A 449 -22.74 12.56 9.00
C ILE A 449 -23.25 13.68 9.91
N TYR A 450 -22.76 13.73 11.13
CA TYR A 450 -23.33 14.66 12.11
C TYR A 450 -22.32 15.12 13.16
N ASN A 451 -22.59 16.30 13.73
CA ASN A 451 -21.71 16.90 14.75
C ASN A 451 -20.27 17.01 14.24
N VAL A 452 -20.10 17.50 13.02
CA VAL A 452 -18.81 17.74 12.38
C VAL A 452 -18.71 19.19 11.93
N GLU A 453 -17.51 19.69 11.67
CA GLU A 453 -17.38 21.02 11.10
C GLU A 453 -17.79 21.03 9.64
N CYS A 454 -17.26 20.09 8.84
CA CYS A 454 -17.55 19.97 7.41
C CYS A 454 -17.38 18.51 6.95
N VAL A 455 -17.73 18.24 5.71
CA VAL A 455 -17.49 16.95 5.05
C VAL A 455 -16.19 17.02 4.24
N PHE A 456 -16.03 18.09 3.46
CA PHE A 456 -14.88 18.34 2.61
C PHE A 456 -14.28 19.71 2.91
N ASP A 457 -13.15 19.72 3.62
CA ASP A 457 -12.47 20.93 4.06
C ASP A 457 -11.40 21.38 3.06
N TYR A 458 -11.84 22.03 2.00
CA TYR A 458 -10.99 22.67 1.01
C TYR A 458 -10.20 21.74 0.06
N GLY A 459 -10.36 21.93 -1.21
CA GLY A 459 -9.75 21.20 -2.31
C GLY A 459 -10.52 21.42 -3.60
N VAL A 460 -10.29 20.58 -4.60
CA VAL A 460 -11.08 20.53 -5.83
C VAL A 460 -11.83 19.20 -5.88
N VAL A 461 -13.15 19.25 -6.07
CA VAL A 461 -13.95 18.05 -6.33
C VAL A 461 -14.75 18.30 -7.60
N LEU A 462 -14.63 17.38 -8.58
CA LEU A 462 -15.27 17.54 -9.88
C LEU A 462 -16.74 17.17 -9.84
N ALA A 463 -17.12 16.15 -9.09
CA ALA A 463 -18.52 15.74 -8.94
C ALA A 463 -18.87 15.47 -7.46
N VAL A 464 -20.05 15.90 -7.03
CA VAL A 464 -20.59 15.63 -5.68
C VAL A 464 -21.93 14.93 -5.82
N THR A 465 -22.05 13.77 -5.18
CA THR A 465 -23.30 13.02 -5.11
C THR A 465 -23.66 12.74 -3.65
N LEU A 466 -24.82 13.23 -3.22
CA LEU A 466 -25.45 12.87 -1.95
C LEU A 466 -26.76 12.14 -2.27
N ASN A 467 -26.89 10.94 -1.73
CA ASN A 467 -28.09 10.15 -1.93
C ASN A 467 -28.47 9.42 -0.63
N ASN A 468 -29.78 9.28 -0.37
CA ASN A 468 -30.31 8.52 0.76
C ASN A 468 -29.62 8.82 2.11
N SER A 469 -29.24 10.07 2.36
CA SER A 469 -28.32 10.38 3.46
C SER A 469 -28.84 11.50 4.35
N THR A 470 -28.42 11.47 5.61
CA THR A 470 -28.70 12.53 6.59
C THR A 470 -27.43 13.25 6.96
N LEU A 471 -27.42 14.57 6.77
CA LEU A 471 -26.38 15.47 7.28
C LEU A 471 -27.02 16.41 8.30
N TYR A 472 -26.51 16.43 9.54
CA TYR A 472 -27.04 17.35 10.53
C TYR A 472 -26.01 17.93 11.50
N ASN A 473 -26.28 19.15 11.95
CA ASN A 473 -25.42 19.92 12.85
C ASN A 473 -23.98 20.07 12.33
N LEU A 474 -23.85 20.57 11.11
CA LEU A 474 -22.57 20.95 10.51
C LEU A 474 -22.33 22.45 10.76
N SER A 475 -21.14 22.78 11.33
CA SER A 475 -20.84 24.15 11.72
C SER A 475 -20.18 25.00 10.65
N GLN A 476 -19.66 24.38 9.58
CA GLN A 476 -19.02 25.03 8.44
C GLN A 476 -19.69 24.62 7.11
N ILE A 477 -19.13 25.06 6.00
CA ILE A 477 -19.55 24.66 4.66
C ILE A 477 -19.33 23.15 4.53
N ALA A 478 -20.36 22.39 4.14
CA ALA A 478 -20.23 20.94 4.08
C ALA A 478 -19.23 20.51 3.00
N PHE A 479 -19.31 21.09 1.79
CA PHE A 479 -18.37 20.86 0.70
C PHE A 479 -17.82 22.18 0.19
N PHE A 480 -16.56 22.47 0.49
CA PHE A 480 -15.89 23.67 -0.01
C PHE A 480 -14.89 23.32 -1.11
N SER A 481 -15.28 23.55 -2.36
CA SER A 481 -14.41 23.37 -3.51
C SER A 481 -13.84 24.72 -3.95
N SER A 482 -12.54 24.87 -3.88
CA SER A 482 -11.83 26.11 -4.22
C SER A 482 -10.89 25.90 -5.39
N LYS A 483 -10.96 26.83 -6.35
CA LYS A 483 -10.04 26.87 -7.50
C LYS A 483 -8.66 27.42 -7.09
N SER A 484 -7.59 26.84 -7.61
CA SER A 484 -6.33 27.56 -7.72
C SER A 484 -6.45 28.64 -8.82
N ASN A 485 -5.68 29.71 -8.70
CA ASN A 485 -5.76 30.86 -9.64
C ASN A 485 -5.32 30.54 -11.08
N ASP A 486 -5.11 29.29 -11.43
CA ASP A 486 -4.71 28.90 -12.78
C ASP A 486 -5.92 28.70 -13.69
N THR A 487 -5.89 29.39 -14.80
CA THR A 487 -7.08 29.81 -15.55
C THR A 487 -7.58 28.83 -16.61
N ASN A 488 -6.98 27.65 -16.77
CA ASN A 488 -7.29 26.78 -17.88
C ASN A 488 -7.80 25.39 -17.43
N ASP A 489 -9.04 25.09 -17.83
CA ASP A 489 -9.65 23.77 -17.98
C ASP A 489 -10.14 22.97 -16.76
N ILE A 490 -10.22 23.50 -15.55
CA ILE A 490 -10.81 22.72 -14.44
C ILE A 490 -12.31 22.99 -14.33
N LYS A 491 -13.11 22.04 -14.80
CA LYS A 491 -14.54 21.96 -14.48
C LYS A 491 -14.67 21.59 -13.00
N GLN A 492 -15.30 22.41 -12.19
CA GLN A 492 -15.44 22.21 -10.75
C GLN A 492 -16.88 21.86 -10.43
N CYS A 493 -17.08 20.85 -9.56
CA CYS A 493 -18.38 20.44 -9.02
C CYS A 493 -19.47 20.33 -10.10
N GLU A 494 -19.25 19.46 -11.05
CA GLU A 494 -20.16 19.21 -12.14
C GLU A 494 -20.22 17.71 -12.47
N PRO A 495 -21.31 17.02 -12.14
CA PRO A 495 -22.56 17.49 -11.53
C PRO A 495 -22.52 17.57 -10.00
N ILE A 496 -23.42 18.37 -9.42
CA ILE A 496 -23.85 18.28 -8.03
C ILE A 496 -25.23 17.64 -8.00
N LYS A 497 -25.36 16.50 -7.33
CA LYS A 497 -26.60 15.74 -7.18
C LYS A 497 -26.92 15.54 -5.71
N VAL A 498 -28.13 15.90 -5.30
CA VAL A 498 -28.62 15.72 -3.93
C VAL A 498 -30.04 15.13 -4.01
N THR A 499 -30.16 13.88 -3.62
CA THR A 499 -31.43 13.15 -3.78
C THR A 499 -31.79 12.35 -2.54
N ASN A 500 -33.06 12.36 -2.15
CA ASN A 500 -33.58 11.63 -1.00
C ASN A 500 -32.80 11.91 0.32
N CYS A 501 -32.38 13.13 0.54
CA CYS A 501 -31.56 13.50 1.70
C CYS A 501 -32.37 14.25 2.77
N THR A 502 -31.95 14.11 4.02
CA THR A 502 -32.41 14.90 5.15
C THR A 502 -31.26 15.79 5.64
N LEU A 503 -31.41 17.10 5.45
CA LEU A 503 -30.38 18.10 5.73
C LEU A 503 -30.85 19.01 6.85
N VAL A 504 -30.27 18.91 8.04
CA VAL A 504 -30.78 19.62 9.24
C VAL A 504 -29.67 20.38 9.95
N ASP A 505 -29.93 21.61 10.33
CA ASP A 505 -29.03 22.46 11.09
C ASP A 505 -27.65 22.65 10.40
N LEU A 506 -27.64 22.76 9.09
CA LEU A 506 -26.46 23.21 8.36
C LEU A 506 -26.30 24.72 8.59
N LYS A 507 -25.24 25.12 9.31
CA LYS A 507 -25.01 26.53 9.68
C LYS A 507 -24.40 27.36 8.55
N LYS A 508 -23.92 26.70 7.51
CA LYS A 508 -23.34 27.29 6.30
C LYS A 508 -23.83 26.54 5.07
N ASN A 509 -23.34 26.89 3.90
CA ASN A 509 -23.76 26.27 2.64
C ASN A 509 -23.49 24.77 2.60
N LEU A 510 -24.36 24.01 1.92
CA LEU A 510 -24.09 22.59 1.63
C LEU A 510 -22.91 22.48 0.67
N VAL A 511 -22.99 23.12 -0.51
CA VAL A 511 -21.88 23.17 -1.45
C VAL A 511 -21.53 24.63 -1.73
N GLN A 512 -20.24 24.94 -1.67
CA GLN A 512 -19.73 26.26 -2.06
C GLN A 512 -18.55 26.09 -2.98
N THR A 513 -18.57 26.78 -4.12
CA THR A 513 -17.46 26.86 -5.06
C THR A 513 -16.88 28.26 -5.12
N ALA A 514 -15.56 28.37 -5.15
CA ALA A 514 -14.90 29.64 -5.40
C ALA A 514 -14.89 29.93 -6.91
N GLY A 515 -15.33 31.14 -7.30
CA GLY A 515 -15.25 31.61 -8.69
C GLY A 515 -16.45 31.27 -9.58
N GLY A 516 -17.56 30.78 -9.06
CA GLY A 516 -18.80 30.58 -9.84
C GLY A 516 -18.75 29.40 -10.81
N TYR A 517 -18.02 28.36 -10.46
CA TYR A 517 -17.89 27.12 -11.23
C TYR A 517 -18.58 25.98 -10.49
N GLY A 518 -19.45 25.27 -11.15
CA GLY A 518 -20.20 24.12 -10.62
C GLY A 518 -21.68 24.21 -11.03
N TYR A 519 -22.31 23.07 -11.18
CA TYR A 519 -23.71 22.98 -11.61
C TYR A 519 -24.47 22.02 -10.71
N LEU A 520 -25.49 22.54 -10.03
CA LEU A 520 -26.48 21.68 -9.37
C LEU A 520 -27.39 21.10 -10.47
N THR A 521 -27.26 19.79 -10.68
CA THR A 521 -28.09 19.12 -11.72
C THR A 521 -29.36 18.49 -11.16
N ASN A 522 -29.28 17.95 -9.92
CA ASN A 522 -30.43 17.32 -9.29
C ASN A 522 -30.57 17.76 -7.83
N TYR A 523 -31.76 18.17 -7.46
CA TYR A 523 -32.18 18.42 -6.08
C TYR A 523 -33.61 17.91 -5.90
N GLU A 524 -33.72 16.64 -5.45
CA GLU A 524 -34.97 15.92 -5.54
C GLU A 524 -35.29 15.16 -4.26
N ASN A 525 -36.56 15.20 -3.84
CA ASN A 525 -37.06 14.43 -2.70
C ASN A 525 -36.31 14.71 -1.39
N ASN A 526 -35.83 15.92 -1.16
CA ASN A 526 -35.06 16.27 0.04
C ASN A 526 -35.91 16.97 1.09
N ILE A 527 -35.56 16.77 2.36
CA ILE A 527 -36.02 17.59 3.47
C ILE A 527 -34.86 18.45 3.94
N SER A 528 -35.07 19.78 4.01
CA SER A 528 -33.99 20.72 4.34
C SER A 528 -34.43 21.72 5.39
N ILE A 529 -33.68 21.75 6.50
CA ILE A 529 -33.82 22.74 7.55
C ILE A 529 -32.44 23.40 7.74
N LEU A 530 -32.24 24.49 7.00
CA LEU A 530 -30.99 25.22 7.00
C LEU A 530 -31.05 26.39 7.98
N ALA A 531 -29.89 26.78 8.51
CA ALA A 531 -29.80 27.94 9.40
C ALA A 531 -29.56 29.25 8.61
N GLY A 532 -30.36 30.25 8.88
CA GLY A 532 -30.14 31.62 8.42
C GLY A 532 -29.95 31.78 6.90
N ASP A 533 -28.77 32.28 6.50
CA ASP A 533 -28.44 32.55 5.09
C ASP A 533 -27.72 31.38 4.39
N ALA A 534 -27.80 30.17 4.91
CA ALA A 534 -27.20 29.01 4.28
C ALA A 534 -27.85 28.66 2.93
N HIS A 535 -27.02 28.26 1.96
CA HIS A 535 -27.47 27.90 0.61
C HIS A 535 -27.27 26.40 0.38
N ILE A 536 -28.10 25.78 -0.44
CA ILE A 536 -27.83 24.43 -0.97
C ILE A 536 -26.58 24.50 -1.88
N ALA A 537 -26.53 25.51 -2.73
CA ALA A 537 -25.38 25.72 -3.60
C ALA A 537 -25.05 27.21 -3.72
N TYR A 538 -23.83 27.60 -3.39
CA TYR A 538 -23.35 28.97 -3.44
C TYR A 538 -22.12 29.10 -4.35
N GLY A 539 -22.09 30.16 -5.17
CA GLY A 539 -21.02 30.34 -6.17
C GLY A 539 -21.12 29.32 -7.31
N VAL A 540 -22.23 28.61 -7.41
CA VAL A 540 -22.54 27.62 -8.44
C VAL A 540 -23.33 28.35 -9.53
N LYS A 541 -23.02 28.08 -10.80
CA LYS A 541 -23.86 28.60 -11.91
C LYS A 541 -25.20 27.90 -11.89
N GLY A 542 -26.24 28.66 -12.01
CA GLY A 542 -27.61 28.14 -11.88
C GLY A 542 -28.16 27.50 -13.14
N ALA A 543 -29.45 27.20 -13.04
CA ALA A 543 -30.25 26.41 -13.95
C ALA A 543 -30.41 26.93 -15.40
N ASN A 544 -29.81 28.06 -15.76
CA ASN A 544 -30.01 28.66 -17.09
C ASN A 544 -28.94 28.34 -18.12
N ASN A 545 -28.10 27.29 -17.86
CA ASN A 545 -27.13 26.87 -18.86
C ASN A 545 -27.75 25.78 -19.77
N SER A 546 -27.87 26.07 -21.05
CA SER A 546 -28.40 25.17 -22.06
C SER A 546 -27.68 23.83 -22.24
N ALA A 547 -26.53 23.66 -21.58
CA ALA A 547 -25.74 22.42 -21.62
C ALA A 547 -26.20 21.35 -20.60
N TYR A 548 -27.04 21.70 -19.62
CA TYR A 548 -27.46 20.79 -18.56
C TYR A 548 -28.96 20.80 -18.34
N THR A 549 -29.50 19.62 -18.08
CA THR A 549 -30.88 19.47 -17.61
C THR A 549 -30.90 19.53 -16.09
N PHE A 550 -31.62 20.48 -15.53
CA PHE A 550 -31.79 20.64 -14.08
C PHE A 550 -33.11 20.02 -13.65
N VAL A 551 -33.05 19.21 -12.59
CA VAL A 551 -34.22 18.62 -11.97
C VAL A 551 -34.27 19.08 -10.51
N ILE A 552 -35.18 20.00 -10.19
CA ILE A 552 -35.48 20.45 -8.83
C ILE A 552 -36.97 20.20 -8.61
N GLN A 553 -37.28 19.20 -7.79
CA GLN A 553 -38.64 18.78 -7.58
C GLN A 553 -38.86 18.06 -6.26
N ASN A 554 -40.11 18.12 -5.79
CA ASN A 554 -40.57 17.34 -4.65
C ASN A 554 -39.71 17.51 -3.39
N ASN A 555 -39.35 18.74 -3.03
CA ASN A 555 -38.56 19.04 -1.85
C ASN A 555 -39.39 19.73 -0.77
N ILE A 556 -39.04 19.54 0.49
CA ILE A 556 -39.64 20.24 1.64
C ILE A 556 -38.54 21.04 2.35
N ALA A 557 -38.89 22.27 2.75
CA ALA A 557 -38.08 23.09 3.63
C ALA A 557 -38.90 23.57 4.82
N ALA A 558 -38.29 23.75 5.97
CA ALA A 558 -39.01 24.38 7.09
C ALA A 558 -39.24 25.87 6.81
N THR A 559 -40.38 26.38 7.21
CA THR A 559 -40.73 27.81 7.15
C THR A 559 -39.60 28.65 7.78
N GLY A 560 -39.11 29.64 7.04
CA GLY A 560 -37.99 30.47 7.46
C GLY A 560 -36.61 29.87 7.20
N SER A 561 -36.52 28.64 6.73
CA SER A 561 -35.29 28.06 6.18
C SER A 561 -35.17 28.52 4.74
N GLY A 562 -34.46 29.61 4.52
CA GLY A 562 -34.29 30.13 3.16
C GLY A 562 -33.42 29.20 2.33
N ILE A 563 -34.04 28.25 1.60
CA ILE A 563 -33.30 27.48 0.59
C ILE A 563 -32.95 28.42 -0.55
N LYS A 564 -31.68 28.74 -0.64
CA LYS A 564 -31.15 29.55 -1.75
C LYS A 564 -30.40 28.64 -2.70
N ILE A 565 -30.85 28.60 -3.93
CA ILE A 565 -30.18 27.99 -5.07
C ILE A 565 -29.96 29.11 -6.07
N ALA A 566 -28.73 29.32 -6.51
CA ALA A 566 -28.43 30.41 -7.44
C ALA A 566 -29.27 30.28 -8.72
N ASP A 567 -29.82 31.40 -9.19
CA ASP A 567 -30.65 31.52 -10.43
C ASP A 567 -31.91 30.62 -10.47
N PHE A 568 -32.34 30.11 -9.30
CA PHE A 568 -33.57 29.33 -9.21
C PHE A 568 -34.68 30.14 -8.54
N THR A 569 -35.80 30.20 -9.22
CA THR A 569 -37.05 30.74 -8.65
C THR A 569 -37.94 29.58 -8.24
N ASN A 570 -38.32 29.54 -6.97
CA ASN A 570 -39.22 28.49 -6.48
C ASN A 570 -40.58 28.63 -7.18
N ASN A 571 -40.94 27.63 -7.97
CA ASN A 571 -42.20 27.52 -8.70
C ASN A 571 -43.07 26.36 -8.16
N GLY A 572 -42.97 26.07 -6.86
CA GLY A 572 -43.64 24.95 -6.22
C GLY A 572 -42.83 23.67 -6.15
N ALA A 573 -41.56 23.68 -6.61
CA ALA A 573 -40.64 22.55 -6.50
C ALA A 573 -40.10 22.34 -5.06
N ILE A 574 -40.33 23.33 -4.19
CA ILE A 574 -39.96 23.29 -2.77
C ILE A 574 -41.17 23.75 -1.95
N ASP A 575 -41.74 22.87 -1.13
CA ASP A 575 -42.80 23.20 -0.16
C ASP A 575 -42.11 23.78 1.10
N ASP A 576 -42.25 25.07 1.35
CA ASP A 576 -41.72 25.81 2.50
C ASP A 576 -42.80 26.27 3.48
N THR A 577 -43.96 25.64 3.43
CA THR A 577 -45.13 26.02 4.23
C THR A 577 -45.15 25.42 5.63
N LYS A 578 -44.38 24.37 5.88
CA LYS A 578 -44.39 23.61 7.14
C LYS A 578 -43.31 24.09 8.12
N SER A 579 -43.65 24.15 9.39
CA SER A 579 -42.66 24.35 10.45
C SER A 579 -41.78 23.09 10.66
N ARG A 580 -40.65 23.25 11.32
CA ARG A 580 -39.77 22.12 11.69
C ARG A 580 -40.51 21.05 12.49
N ALA A 581 -41.36 21.46 13.45
CA ALA A 581 -42.13 20.54 14.29
C ALA A 581 -43.22 19.80 13.50
N GLU A 582 -43.77 20.39 12.45
CA GLU A 582 -44.69 19.72 11.54
C GLU A 582 -44.01 18.75 10.60
N ILE A 583 -42.73 18.96 10.32
CA ILE A 583 -41.91 18.04 9.51
C ILE A 583 -41.40 16.88 10.39
N PHE A 584 -40.86 17.17 11.58
CA PHE A 584 -40.27 16.19 12.51
C PHE A 584 -40.92 16.26 13.90
N PRO A 585 -42.12 15.69 14.08
CA PRO A 585 -42.89 15.82 15.34
C PRO A 585 -42.21 15.11 16.55
N ASN A 586 -41.30 14.16 16.30
CA ASN A 586 -40.64 13.37 17.32
C ASN A 586 -39.11 13.51 17.30
N GLU A 587 -38.62 14.67 16.86
CA GLU A 587 -37.17 14.86 16.66
C GLU A 587 -36.32 14.56 17.89
N ASP A 588 -36.78 14.91 19.08
CA ASP A 588 -36.07 14.77 20.35
C ASP A 588 -36.34 13.43 21.07
N ALA A 589 -37.10 12.53 20.46
CA ALA A 589 -37.50 11.24 21.06
C ALA A 589 -36.50 10.11 20.80
N GLY A 590 -35.30 10.40 20.27
CA GLY A 590 -34.28 9.40 19.97
C GLY A 590 -33.40 9.05 21.15
N ASP A 591 -33.11 7.76 21.35
CA ASP A 591 -32.17 7.26 22.35
C ASP A 591 -30.73 7.56 21.90
N GLY A 592 -30.10 8.59 22.46
CA GLY A 592 -28.74 9.01 22.15
C GLY A 592 -28.49 9.74 20.81
N GLY A 593 -29.53 10.10 20.06
CA GLY A 593 -29.45 10.84 18.78
C GLY A 593 -30.75 11.52 18.40
N LYS A 594 -30.71 12.35 17.37
CA LYS A 594 -31.91 12.97 16.83
C LYS A 594 -32.71 11.97 15.99
N ASN A 595 -34.04 12.03 16.13
CA ASN A 595 -34.98 11.25 15.33
C ASN A 595 -35.58 12.14 14.23
N PHE A 596 -35.18 11.92 12.99
CA PHE A 596 -35.69 12.66 11.83
C PHE A 596 -36.77 11.87 11.05
N THR A 597 -37.53 11.03 11.75
CA THR A 597 -38.74 10.41 11.15
C THR A 597 -39.73 11.51 10.80
N PRO A 598 -40.06 11.68 9.50
CA PRO A 598 -41.02 12.71 9.08
C PRO A 598 -42.42 12.42 9.59
N ALA A 599 -43.25 13.45 9.65
CA ALA A 599 -44.68 13.33 9.92
C ALA A 599 -45.37 12.43 8.88
N ASP A 600 -46.49 11.83 9.29
CA ASP A 600 -47.29 11.00 8.41
C ASP A 600 -47.69 11.77 7.13
N GLY A 601 -47.55 11.11 5.98
CA GLY A 601 -47.79 11.69 4.66
C GLY A 601 -46.59 12.36 4.01
N ILE A 602 -45.47 12.54 4.73
CA ILE A 602 -44.19 12.99 4.14
C ILE A 602 -43.40 11.75 3.74
N THR A 603 -43.24 11.51 2.46
CA THR A 603 -42.61 10.29 1.90
C THR A 603 -41.25 10.54 1.29
N ILE A 604 -40.66 11.72 1.48
CA ILE A 604 -39.38 12.15 0.96
C ILE A 604 -38.33 12.25 2.07
N GLY A 605 -37.11 12.61 1.72
CA GLY A 605 -35.99 12.64 2.64
C GLY A 605 -35.27 11.29 2.68
N ASP A 606 -34.36 11.15 3.64
CA ASP A 606 -33.57 9.94 3.83
C ASP A 606 -34.45 8.71 4.13
N PRO A 607 -34.38 7.64 3.33
CA PRO A 607 -35.24 6.45 3.48
C PRO A 607 -35.15 5.77 4.85
N ARG A 608 -34.05 5.92 5.56
CA ARG A 608 -33.86 5.31 6.90
C ARG A 608 -34.81 5.88 7.95
N TRP A 609 -35.34 7.06 7.75
CA TRP A 609 -36.34 7.70 8.64
C TRP A 609 -37.76 7.41 8.25
N LYS A 610 -37.98 6.78 7.10
CA LYS A 610 -39.33 6.39 6.66
C LYS A 610 -39.73 5.10 7.36
N LYS A 611 -40.92 5.06 7.87
CA LYS A 611 -41.51 3.84 8.46
C LYS A 611 -42.20 3.02 7.38
#